data_38127fe2720413b1d60a7ae2e8a9ba37
#
_entry.id   38127fe2720413b1d60a7ae2e8a9ba37
#
_cell.length_a   1.000
_cell.length_b   1.000
_cell.length_c   1.000
_cell.angle_alpha   90.00
_cell.angle_beta   90.00
_cell.angle_gamma   90.00
#
_symmetry.space_group_name_H-M   'P 1'
#
loop_
_entity.id
_entity.type
_entity.pdbx_description
1 polymer ?
#
loop_
_entity_poly.entity_id
_entity_poly.type
_entity_poly.pdbx_seq_one_letter_code
_entity_poly.pdbx_strand_id
1 'polypeptide(L)'
;MKLVDVIPRTIQGRAIAKQIIRSASSVAANYRAACRARSRAEFIAKIGVVEEEADESCFWLELIIDSGLLPEERIRPLLGEAGELVAIMAASRKSAIGNRKSAMS
;
A
#
# COMPACT_ATOMS: atom_id res chain seq x y z
N MET A 1 1.38 10.95 -10.60
CA MET A 1 1.49 9.51 -10.89
C MET A 1 0.99 9.24 -12.31
N LYS A 2 1.77 8.52 -13.10
CA LYS A 2 1.42 8.25 -14.51
C LYS A 2 0.11 7.48 -14.68
N LEU A 3 -0.18 6.54 -13.76
CA LEU A 3 -1.43 5.78 -13.80
C LEU A 3 -2.64 6.69 -13.71
N VAL A 4 -2.61 7.65 -12.79
CA VAL A 4 -3.73 8.57 -12.57
C VAL A 4 -4.04 9.39 -13.81
N ASP A 5 -3.01 9.73 -14.59
CA ASP A 5 -3.16 10.52 -15.81
C ASP A 5 -3.93 9.81 -16.92
N VAL A 6 -3.96 8.46 -16.91
CA VAL A 6 -4.64 7.65 -17.92
C VAL A 6 -6.01 7.12 -17.47
N ILE A 7 -6.37 7.30 -16.21
CA ILE A 7 -7.70 6.92 -15.73
C ILE A 7 -8.73 7.86 -16.34
N PRO A 8 -9.83 7.31 -16.92
CA PRO A 8 -10.87 8.14 -17.51
C PRO A 8 -11.43 9.17 -16.53
N ARG A 9 -11.68 10.39 -17.00
CA ARG A 9 -12.18 11.49 -16.17
C ARG A 9 -13.70 11.47 -16.02
N THR A 10 -14.24 10.30 -15.73
CA THR A 10 -15.63 10.10 -15.33
C THR A 10 -15.75 10.31 -13.83
N ILE A 11 -16.97 10.38 -13.31
CA ILE A 11 -17.20 10.48 -11.87
C ILE A 11 -16.51 9.31 -11.14
N GLN A 12 -16.72 8.08 -11.64
CA GLN A 12 -16.12 6.88 -11.06
C GLN A 12 -14.58 6.89 -11.16
N GLY A 13 -14.05 7.24 -12.33
CA GLY A 13 -12.60 7.30 -12.55
C GLY A 13 -11.93 8.32 -11.64
N ARG A 14 -12.52 9.50 -11.48
CA ARG A 14 -12.00 10.55 -10.58
C ARG A 14 -12.00 10.10 -9.13
N ALA A 15 -13.07 9.43 -8.69
CA ALA A 15 -13.19 8.95 -7.32
C ALA A 15 -12.09 7.92 -7.02
N ILE A 16 -11.88 6.96 -7.93
CA ILE A 16 -10.85 5.93 -7.79
C ILE A 16 -9.45 6.56 -7.83
N ALA A 17 -9.20 7.48 -8.76
CA ALA A 17 -7.91 8.18 -8.87
C ALA A 17 -7.55 8.89 -7.56
N LYS A 18 -8.51 9.57 -6.95
CA LYS A 18 -8.32 10.26 -5.67
C LYS A 18 -7.92 9.27 -4.57
N GLN A 19 -8.56 8.12 -4.51
CA GLN A 19 -8.24 7.11 -3.50
C GLN A 19 -6.86 6.48 -3.71
N ILE A 20 -6.46 6.25 -4.96
CA ILE A 20 -5.13 5.73 -5.27
C ILE A 20 -4.05 6.74 -4.85
N ILE A 21 -4.24 8.02 -5.16
CA ILE A 21 -3.30 9.06 -4.74
C ILE A 21 -3.19 9.08 -3.22
N ARG A 22 -4.31 9.05 -2.52
CA ARG A 22 -4.35 9.05 -1.06
C ARG A 22 -3.62 7.84 -0.48
N SER A 23 -3.96 6.63 -0.91
CA SER A 23 -3.36 5.41 -0.35
C SER A 23 -1.88 5.29 -0.70
N ALA A 24 -1.48 5.60 -1.94
CA ALA A 24 -0.08 5.56 -2.35
C ALA A 24 0.76 6.60 -1.58
N SER A 25 0.22 7.81 -1.38
CA SER A 25 0.90 8.85 -0.61
C SER A 25 1.04 8.44 0.85
N SER A 26 0.03 7.79 1.41
CA SER A 26 0.06 7.28 2.78
C SER A 26 1.11 6.17 2.94
N VAL A 27 1.23 5.27 1.97
CA VAL A 27 2.29 4.24 1.95
C VAL A 27 3.66 4.90 2.05
N ALA A 28 3.93 5.87 1.19
CA ALA A 28 5.22 6.56 1.14
C ALA A 28 5.52 7.30 2.45
N ALA A 29 4.55 8.05 2.96
CA ALA A 29 4.71 8.84 4.18
C ALA A 29 4.94 7.96 5.42
N ASN A 30 4.17 6.88 5.55
CA ASN A 30 4.28 5.99 6.71
C ASN A 30 5.52 5.10 6.63
N TYR A 31 5.95 4.70 5.43
CA TYR A 31 7.20 3.99 5.27
C TYR A 31 8.38 4.87 5.71
N ARG A 32 8.39 6.13 5.28
CA ARG A 32 9.41 7.09 5.70
C ARG A 32 9.41 7.27 7.23
N ALA A 33 8.22 7.37 7.82
CA ALA A 33 8.07 7.49 9.28
C ALA A 33 8.59 6.23 10.00
N ALA A 34 8.34 5.04 9.44
CA ALA A 34 8.85 3.78 9.98
C ALA A 34 10.38 3.77 9.99
N CYS A 35 11.01 4.21 8.90
CA CYS A 35 12.47 4.28 8.80
C CYS A 35 13.09 5.24 9.82
N ARG A 36 12.31 6.19 10.33
CA ARG A 36 12.73 7.19 11.32
C ARG A 36 12.18 6.91 12.71
N ALA A 37 11.61 5.73 12.93
CA ALA A 37 11.00 5.37 14.19
C ALA A 37 12.02 5.39 15.33
N ARG A 38 11.60 5.91 16.48
CA ARG A 38 12.44 6.04 17.68
C ARG A 38 12.36 4.83 18.60
N SER A 39 11.45 3.90 18.31
CA SER A 39 11.26 2.70 19.10
C SER A 39 10.76 1.58 18.21
N ARG A 40 10.91 0.35 18.67
CA ARG A 40 10.38 -0.82 17.99
C ARG A 40 8.85 -0.76 17.90
N ALA A 41 8.20 -0.32 18.95
CA ALA A 41 6.74 -0.18 18.97
C ALA A 41 6.26 0.81 17.91
N GLU A 42 6.93 1.95 17.78
CA GLU A 42 6.62 2.94 16.75
C GLU A 42 6.85 2.37 15.34
N PHE A 43 7.97 1.65 15.14
CA PHE A 43 8.26 0.99 13.86
C PHE A 43 7.14 0.00 13.49
N ILE A 44 6.75 -0.88 14.42
CA ILE A 44 5.69 -1.87 14.21
C ILE A 44 4.38 -1.17 13.83
N ALA A 45 4.01 -0.10 14.55
CA ALA A 45 2.80 0.65 14.26
C ALA A 45 2.82 1.27 12.87
N LYS A 46 3.92 1.89 12.48
CA LYS A 46 4.04 2.54 11.15
C LYS A 46 4.07 1.52 10.02
N ILE A 47 4.77 0.41 10.19
CA ILE A 47 4.79 -0.67 9.18
C ILE A 47 3.39 -1.29 9.03
N GLY A 48 2.64 -1.42 10.11
CA GLY A 48 1.25 -1.88 10.05
C GLY A 48 0.37 -0.98 9.18
N VAL A 49 0.55 0.33 9.29
CA VAL A 49 -0.18 1.30 8.45
C VAL A 49 0.25 1.16 6.98
N VAL A 50 1.54 0.99 6.71
CA VAL A 50 2.04 0.77 5.34
C VAL A 50 1.39 -0.48 4.73
N GLU A 51 1.33 -1.57 5.49
CA GLU A 51 0.70 -2.82 5.07
C GLU A 51 -0.78 -2.60 4.70
N GLU A 52 -1.53 -1.93 5.58
CA GLU A 52 -2.95 -1.64 5.36
C GLU A 52 -3.18 -0.76 4.14
N GLU A 53 -2.39 0.29 3.97
CA GLU A 53 -2.54 1.22 2.85
C GLU A 53 -2.10 0.60 1.53
N ALA A 54 -1.09 -0.27 1.54
CA ALA A 54 -0.69 -1.01 0.36
C ALA A 54 -1.79 -2.00 -0.05
N ASP A 55 -2.43 -2.66 0.91
CA ASP A 55 -3.56 -3.55 0.65
C ASP A 55 -4.75 -2.77 0.09
N GLU A 56 -5.03 -1.59 0.61
CA GLU A 56 -6.07 -0.71 0.06
C GLU A 56 -5.76 -0.30 -1.37
N SER A 57 -4.48 -0.05 -1.69
CA SER A 57 -4.06 0.23 -3.07
C SER A 57 -4.38 -0.94 -3.99
N CYS A 58 -4.16 -2.18 -3.54
CA CYS A 58 -4.54 -3.38 -4.29
C CYS A 58 -6.05 -3.38 -4.58
N PHE A 59 -6.88 -3.05 -3.59
CA PHE A 59 -8.33 -2.98 -3.76
C PHE A 59 -8.72 -2.00 -4.88
N TRP A 60 -8.14 -0.78 -4.86
CA TRP A 60 -8.47 0.21 -5.89
C TRP A 60 -8.01 -0.21 -7.27
N LEU A 61 -6.84 -0.87 -7.39
CA LEU A 61 -6.35 -1.40 -8.65
C LEU A 61 -7.25 -2.52 -9.17
N GLU A 62 -7.69 -3.42 -8.32
CA GLU A 62 -8.65 -4.47 -8.68
C GLU A 62 -9.98 -3.87 -9.15
N LEU A 63 -10.43 -2.81 -8.50
CA LEU A 63 -11.67 -2.14 -8.87
C LEU A 63 -11.57 -1.50 -10.26
N ILE A 64 -10.39 -0.98 -10.64
CA ILE A 64 -10.16 -0.48 -12.01
C ILE A 64 -10.35 -1.59 -13.02
N ILE A 65 -9.80 -2.78 -12.75
CA ILE A 65 -9.97 -3.94 -13.64
C ILE A 65 -11.42 -4.35 -13.71
N ASP A 66 -12.06 -4.54 -12.57
CA ASP A 66 -13.43 -5.05 -12.47
C ASP A 66 -14.46 -4.11 -13.11
N SER A 67 -14.22 -2.81 -13.02
CA SER A 67 -15.11 -1.81 -13.61
C SER A 67 -14.82 -1.54 -15.10
N GLY A 68 -13.75 -2.12 -15.64
CA GLY A 68 -13.38 -1.93 -17.04
C GLY A 68 -12.84 -0.55 -17.38
N LEU A 69 -12.41 0.23 -16.38
CA LEU A 69 -11.86 1.57 -16.62
C LEU A 69 -10.55 1.54 -17.41
N LEU A 70 -9.74 0.52 -17.20
CA LEU A 70 -8.50 0.29 -17.96
C LEU A 70 -8.32 -1.20 -18.20
N PRO A 71 -7.57 -1.57 -19.26
CA PRO A 71 -7.29 -2.98 -19.55
C PRO A 71 -6.51 -3.65 -18.42
N GLU A 72 -6.85 -4.89 -18.13
CA GLU A 72 -6.21 -5.67 -17.09
C GLU A 72 -4.69 -5.73 -17.26
N GLU A 73 -4.21 -5.89 -18.50
CA GLU A 73 -2.78 -6.00 -18.79
C GLU A 73 -1.98 -4.77 -18.32
N ARG A 74 -2.62 -3.60 -18.28
CA ARG A 74 -1.96 -2.38 -17.81
C ARG A 74 -1.90 -2.27 -16.30
N ILE A 75 -2.82 -2.93 -15.61
CA ILE A 75 -2.96 -2.83 -14.16
C ILE A 75 -2.27 -3.98 -13.43
N ARG A 76 -2.24 -5.16 -14.04
CA ARG A 76 -1.71 -6.37 -13.39
C ARG A 76 -0.28 -6.22 -12.87
N PRO A 77 0.67 -5.61 -13.59
CA PRO A 77 2.02 -5.41 -13.04
C PRO A 77 2.03 -4.55 -11.77
N LEU A 78 1.21 -3.49 -11.74
CA LEU A 78 1.09 -2.62 -10.58
C LEU A 78 0.46 -3.34 -9.40
N LEU A 79 -0.56 -4.14 -9.67
CA LEU A 79 -1.22 -4.96 -8.66
C LEU A 79 -0.25 -5.97 -8.06
N GLY A 80 0.59 -6.60 -8.89
CA GLY A 80 1.64 -7.50 -8.44
C GLY A 80 2.65 -6.82 -7.53
N GLU A 81 3.11 -5.63 -7.90
CA GLU A 81 4.04 -4.84 -7.08
C GLU A 81 3.42 -4.45 -5.74
N ALA A 82 2.16 -4.01 -5.75
CA ALA A 82 1.46 -3.66 -4.51
C ALA A 82 1.29 -4.88 -3.61
N GLY A 83 0.96 -6.03 -4.17
CA GLY A 83 0.85 -7.29 -3.42
C GLY A 83 2.17 -7.73 -2.81
N GLU A 84 3.29 -7.58 -3.54
CA GLU A 84 4.61 -7.85 -3.02
C GLU A 84 4.95 -6.94 -1.85
N LEU A 85 4.59 -5.66 -1.95
CA LEU A 85 4.81 -4.70 -0.88
C LEU A 85 4.03 -5.09 0.38
N VAL A 86 2.77 -5.51 0.23
CA VAL A 86 1.96 -6.02 1.37
C VAL A 86 2.70 -7.18 2.05
N ALA A 87 3.19 -8.14 1.27
CA ALA A 87 3.89 -9.31 1.79
C ALA A 87 5.17 -8.92 2.53
N ILE A 88 5.96 -8.00 1.96
CA ILE A 88 7.20 -7.52 2.58
C ILE A 88 6.90 -6.82 3.91
N MET A 89 5.88 -5.95 3.93
CA MET A 89 5.52 -5.23 5.15
C MET A 89 5.00 -6.17 6.23
N ALA A 90 4.20 -7.17 5.85
CA ALA A 90 3.71 -8.18 6.79
C ALA A 90 4.87 -8.97 7.40
N ALA A 91 5.84 -9.38 6.58
CA ALA A 91 7.04 -10.09 7.05
C ALA A 91 7.88 -9.22 7.98
N SER A 92 8.08 -7.95 7.63
CA SER A 92 8.83 -6.99 8.46
C SER A 92 8.18 -6.78 9.81
N ARG A 93 6.85 -6.65 9.82
CA ARG A 93 6.08 -6.49 11.06
C ARG A 93 6.20 -7.72 11.95
N LYS A 94 6.04 -8.91 11.38
CA LYS A 94 6.16 -10.18 12.11
C LYS A 94 7.55 -10.36 12.69
N SER A 95 8.59 -10.04 11.93
CA SER A 95 9.98 -10.13 12.37
C SER A 95 10.22 -9.18 13.55
N ALA A 96 9.75 -7.95 13.47
CA ALA A 96 9.89 -6.97 14.54
C ALA A 96 9.17 -7.40 15.83
N ILE A 97 7.97 -7.98 15.71
CA ILE A 97 7.21 -8.52 16.84
C ILE A 97 7.94 -9.72 17.45
N GLY A 98 8.46 -10.63 16.62
CA GLY A 98 9.23 -11.78 17.07
C GLY A 98 10.47 -11.40 17.84
N ASN A 99 11.25 -10.44 17.34
CA ASN A 99 12.43 -9.91 18.03
C ASN A 99 12.07 -9.25 19.34
N ARG A 100 10.94 -8.54 19.40
CA ARG A 100 10.44 -7.93 20.62
C ARG A 100 10.14 -8.99 21.69
N LYS A 101 9.48 -10.10 21.30
CA LYS A 101 9.19 -11.21 22.21
C LYS A 101 10.46 -11.86 22.72
N SER A 102 11.43 -12.10 21.84
CA SER A 102 12.72 -12.68 22.21
C SER A 102 13.46 -11.79 23.21
N ALA A 103 13.43 -10.48 23.00
CA ALA A 103 14.07 -9.52 23.91
C ALA A 103 13.39 -9.48 25.30
N MET A 104 12.12 -9.82 25.37
CA MET A 104 11.35 -9.82 26.61
C MET A 104 11.47 -11.13 27.38
N SER A 105 11.87 -12.18 26.72
CA SER A 105 12.04 -13.49 27.37
C SER A 105 13.45 -13.67 27.90
#